data_3384c617e811339ef9294866259618ba
#
_entry.id   3384c617e811339ef9294866259618ba
#
_cell.length_a   1.000
_cell.length_b   1.000
_cell.length_c   1.000
_cell.angle_alpha   90.00
_cell.angle_beta   90.00
_cell.angle_gamma   90.00
#
_symmetry.space_group_name_H-M   'P 1'
#
loop_
_entity.id
_entity.type
_entity.pdbx_description
1 polymer ?
#
loop_
_entity_poly.entity_id
_entity_poly.type
_entity_poly.pdbx_seq_one_letter_code
_entity_poly.pdbx_strand_id
1 'polypeptide(L)'
;MEGERMYLSYSIGIIILFSIIWFAWKFTSRKKNVPCPSWLYWAVELENPFARSSQSKSIISGLDIEEGMTILDIGCGPGRISIPLAKAVAEHGKIISVDIQQEMLDIVQRKALKANVHNITVVNIAMGEGKLGDYKADRAVLAAVLGEIPNRTTALKEIYNSLRPGGILAISETMFDPHYQKKQTILDLVKAIGFAEVGFIGNKLAYTVYLKR
;
A
#
# COMPACT_ATOMS: atom_id res chain seq x y z
N MET A 1 -6.02 -46.98 -5.00
CA MET A 1 -6.87 -46.28 -6.02
C MET A 1 -8.11 -45.61 -5.43
N GLU A 2 -8.96 -46.25 -4.60
CA GLU A 2 -10.14 -45.60 -3.98
C GLU A 2 -9.74 -44.50 -2.97
N GLY A 3 -8.75 -44.76 -2.12
CA GLY A 3 -8.25 -43.75 -1.16
C GLY A 3 -7.70 -42.49 -1.83
N GLU A 4 -6.95 -42.63 -2.89
CA GLU A 4 -6.38 -41.47 -3.63
C GLU A 4 -7.47 -40.64 -4.30
N ARG A 5 -8.51 -41.23 -4.84
CA ARG A 5 -9.67 -40.51 -5.40
C ARG A 5 -10.45 -39.77 -4.30
N MET A 6 -10.57 -40.35 -3.13
CA MET A 6 -11.22 -39.74 -1.98
C MET A 6 -10.44 -38.52 -1.50
N TYR A 7 -9.10 -38.61 -1.32
CA TYR A 7 -8.27 -37.44 -0.96
C TYR A 7 -8.30 -36.35 -2.02
N LEU A 8 -8.30 -36.73 -3.30
CA LEU A 8 -8.39 -35.76 -4.40
C LEU A 8 -9.73 -35.02 -4.36
N SER A 9 -10.85 -35.68 -4.12
CA SER A 9 -12.17 -35.04 -4.03
C SER A 9 -12.28 -34.10 -2.82
N TYR A 10 -11.72 -34.47 -1.66
CA TYR A 10 -11.67 -33.58 -0.50
C TYR A 10 -10.80 -32.34 -0.77
N SER A 11 -9.63 -32.51 -1.42
CA SER A 11 -8.76 -31.40 -1.77
C SER A 11 -9.44 -30.42 -2.73
N ILE A 12 -10.13 -30.93 -3.74
CA ILE A 12 -10.91 -30.11 -4.68
C ILE A 12 -12.05 -29.38 -3.95
N GLY A 13 -12.77 -30.05 -3.06
CA GLY A 13 -13.83 -29.45 -2.25
C GLY A 13 -13.33 -28.29 -1.38
N ILE A 14 -12.18 -28.46 -0.75
CA ILE A 14 -11.53 -27.43 0.06
C ILE A 14 -11.13 -26.23 -0.81
N ILE A 15 -10.53 -26.45 -1.97
CA ILE A 15 -10.12 -25.37 -2.90
C ILE A 15 -11.35 -24.58 -3.37
N ILE A 16 -12.44 -25.26 -3.72
CA ILE A 16 -13.70 -24.62 -4.13
C ILE A 16 -14.27 -23.78 -2.99
N LEU A 17 -14.31 -24.32 -1.76
CA LEU A 17 -14.81 -23.60 -0.60
C LEU A 17 -13.98 -22.32 -0.32
N PHE A 18 -12.64 -22.44 -0.32
CA PHE A 18 -11.76 -21.27 -0.17
C PHE A 18 -11.96 -20.25 -1.29
N SER A 19 -12.16 -20.69 -2.52
CA SER A 19 -12.43 -19.80 -3.64
C SER A 19 -13.75 -19.04 -3.46
N ILE A 20 -14.81 -19.73 -3.02
CA ILE A 20 -16.13 -19.12 -2.75
C ILE A 20 -16.00 -18.07 -1.62
N ILE A 21 -15.33 -18.41 -0.52
CA ILE A 21 -15.10 -17.50 0.62
C ILE A 21 -14.32 -16.26 0.14
N TRP A 22 -13.25 -16.46 -0.63
CA TRP A 22 -12.44 -15.38 -1.19
C TRP A 22 -13.25 -14.47 -2.12
N PHE A 23 -14.07 -15.03 -3.03
CA PHE A 23 -14.93 -14.24 -3.91
C PHE A 23 -16.01 -13.48 -3.13
N ALA A 24 -16.64 -14.11 -2.14
CA ALA A 24 -17.63 -13.46 -1.28
C ALA A 24 -17.02 -12.30 -0.48
N TRP A 25 -15.83 -12.52 0.10
CA TRP A 25 -15.07 -11.48 0.79
C TRP A 25 -14.70 -10.33 -0.16
N LYS A 26 -14.15 -10.64 -1.35
CA LYS A 26 -13.79 -9.64 -2.36
C LYS A 26 -14.99 -8.79 -2.78
N PHE A 27 -16.15 -9.39 -2.96
CA PHE A 27 -17.38 -8.68 -3.35
C PHE A 27 -17.91 -7.79 -2.21
N THR A 28 -17.93 -8.32 -1.00
CA THR A 28 -18.43 -7.60 0.19
C THR A 28 -17.50 -6.43 0.57
N SER A 29 -16.19 -6.65 0.53
CA SER A 29 -15.18 -5.64 0.81
C SER A 29 -15.30 -4.45 -0.16
N ARG A 30 -15.45 -4.71 -1.45
CA ARG A 30 -15.66 -3.67 -2.46
C ARG A 30 -16.89 -2.79 -2.22
N LYS A 31 -18.00 -3.40 -1.75
CA LYS A 31 -19.25 -2.64 -1.51
C LYS A 31 -19.16 -1.74 -0.28
N LYS A 32 -18.39 -2.12 0.73
CA LYS A 32 -18.35 -1.45 2.04
C LYS A 32 -17.08 -0.66 2.28
N ASN A 33 -16.11 -0.64 1.34
CA ASN A 33 -14.76 -0.05 1.51
C ASN A 33 -14.12 -0.49 2.85
N VAL A 34 -14.27 -1.79 3.18
CA VAL A 34 -13.73 -2.34 4.43
C VAL A 34 -12.24 -2.60 4.25
N PRO A 35 -11.38 -2.01 5.07
CA PRO A 35 -9.94 -2.28 5.03
C PRO A 35 -9.64 -3.72 5.41
N CYS A 36 -8.44 -4.20 5.05
CA CYS A 36 -7.99 -5.53 5.45
C CYS A 36 -8.01 -5.67 6.97
N PRO A 37 -8.65 -6.72 7.54
CA PRO A 37 -8.71 -6.89 8.99
C PRO A 37 -7.30 -6.98 9.61
N SER A 38 -7.07 -6.28 10.73
CA SER A 38 -5.76 -6.21 11.38
C SER A 38 -5.19 -7.57 11.80
N TRP A 39 -6.05 -8.55 12.15
CA TRP A 39 -5.59 -9.91 12.48
C TRP A 39 -5.00 -10.68 11.27
N LEU A 40 -5.27 -10.23 10.04
CA LEU A 40 -4.74 -10.81 8.81
C LEU A 40 -3.43 -10.11 8.34
N TYR A 41 -2.81 -9.28 9.20
CA TYR A 41 -1.62 -8.50 8.87
C TYR A 41 -0.48 -9.33 8.25
N TRP A 42 -0.31 -10.58 8.70
CA TRP A 42 0.71 -11.49 8.17
C TRP A 42 0.54 -11.78 6.67
N ALA A 43 -0.71 -11.80 6.15
CA ALA A 43 -0.96 -11.98 4.72
C ALA A 43 -0.61 -10.73 3.89
N VAL A 44 -0.77 -9.53 4.48
CA VAL A 44 -0.35 -8.26 3.86
C VAL A 44 1.18 -8.17 3.77
N GLU A 45 1.90 -8.83 4.69
CA GLU A 45 3.37 -8.88 4.68
C GLU A 45 3.94 -9.80 3.62
N LEU A 46 3.17 -10.81 3.20
CA LEU A 46 3.64 -11.75 2.19
C LEU A 46 3.80 -11.03 0.85
N GLU A 47 5.03 -10.97 0.40
CA GLU A 47 5.31 -10.45 -0.93
C GLU A 47 4.95 -11.49 -1.98
N ASN A 48 3.96 -11.18 -2.81
CA ASN A 48 3.48 -12.07 -3.86
C ASN A 48 4.57 -12.23 -4.95
N PRO A 49 5.12 -13.43 -5.17
CA PRO A 49 6.16 -13.64 -6.18
C PRO A 49 5.67 -13.40 -7.63
N PHE A 50 4.36 -13.47 -7.86
CA PHE A 50 3.74 -13.21 -9.16
C PHE A 50 3.43 -11.72 -9.39
N ALA A 51 3.56 -10.88 -8.37
CA ALA A 51 3.31 -9.44 -8.42
C ALA A 51 4.58 -8.63 -8.13
N ARG A 52 5.67 -8.95 -8.83
CA ARG A 52 7.02 -8.38 -8.56
C ARG A 52 7.06 -6.86 -8.53
N SER A 53 6.29 -6.19 -9.40
CA SER A 53 6.23 -4.72 -9.48
C SER A 53 5.54 -4.06 -8.28
N SER A 54 4.81 -4.81 -7.47
CA SER A 54 4.20 -4.35 -6.21
C SER A 54 4.92 -4.84 -4.95
N GLN A 55 6.08 -5.48 -5.11
CA GLN A 55 6.96 -5.81 -3.99
C GLN A 55 7.64 -4.54 -3.45
N SER A 56 7.91 -4.51 -2.14
CA SER A 56 8.51 -3.36 -1.44
C SER A 56 9.80 -2.89 -2.13
N LYS A 57 10.69 -3.82 -2.48
CA LYS A 57 11.94 -3.52 -3.18
C LYS A 57 11.71 -2.81 -4.52
N SER A 58 10.74 -3.26 -5.30
CA SER A 58 10.43 -2.68 -6.62
C SER A 58 9.81 -1.29 -6.49
N ILE A 59 8.90 -1.09 -5.53
CA ILE A 59 8.28 0.21 -5.26
C ILE A 59 9.36 1.22 -4.85
N ILE A 60 10.23 0.83 -3.93
CA ILE A 60 11.28 1.68 -3.36
C ILE A 60 12.32 2.05 -4.43
N SER A 61 12.72 1.10 -5.28
CA SER A 61 13.75 1.33 -6.30
C SER A 61 13.41 2.44 -7.32
N GLY A 62 12.13 2.70 -7.57
CA GLY A 62 11.70 3.76 -8.50
C GLY A 62 11.40 5.10 -7.82
N LEU A 63 11.59 5.20 -6.50
CA LEU A 63 11.37 6.44 -5.76
C LEU A 63 12.60 7.35 -5.71
N ASP A 64 13.76 6.88 -6.14
CA ASP A 64 15.01 7.65 -6.08
C ASP A 64 15.22 8.26 -4.68
N ILE A 65 15.37 7.38 -3.70
CA ILE A 65 15.44 7.74 -2.28
C ILE A 65 16.88 8.11 -1.93
N GLU A 66 17.03 9.25 -1.26
CA GLU A 66 18.28 9.74 -0.68
C GLU A 66 18.21 9.76 0.84
N GLU A 67 19.37 9.69 1.49
CA GLU A 67 19.47 9.85 2.94
C GLU A 67 18.95 11.23 3.38
N GLY A 68 18.28 11.26 4.53
CA GLY A 68 17.69 12.50 5.07
C GLY A 68 16.32 12.86 4.53
N MET A 69 15.79 12.17 3.53
CA MET A 69 14.45 12.43 2.99
C MET A 69 13.33 12.18 4.01
N THR A 70 12.23 12.94 3.87
CA THR A 70 10.97 12.69 4.55
C THR A 70 10.02 11.97 3.62
N ILE A 71 9.50 10.82 4.03
CA ILE A 71 8.62 9.97 3.20
C ILE A 71 7.30 9.68 3.92
N LEU A 72 6.18 9.83 3.19
CA LEU A 72 4.85 9.42 3.63
C LEU A 72 4.58 7.98 3.18
N ASP A 73 4.26 7.08 4.10
CA ASP A 73 3.75 5.74 3.80
C ASP A 73 2.27 5.68 4.19
N ILE A 74 1.40 5.85 3.21
CA ILE A 74 -0.05 6.03 3.38
C ILE A 74 -0.77 4.69 3.28
N GLY A 75 -1.53 4.32 4.31
CA GLY A 75 -2.09 2.97 4.48
C GLY A 75 -0.96 1.98 4.68
N CYS A 76 -0.08 2.30 5.61
CA CYS A 76 1.18 1.56 5.82
C CYS A 76 0.97 0.11 6.25
N GLY A 77 -0.25 -0.24 6.72
CA GLY A 77 -0.55 -1.56 7.27
C GLY A 77 0.46 -1.95 8.34
N PRO A 78 0.96 -3.20 8.33
CA PRO A 78 1.93 -3.67 9.32
C PRO A 78 3.38 -3.18 9.07
N GLY A 79 3.57 -2.19 8.20
CA GLY A 79 4.89 -1.57 7.93
C GLY A 79 5.78 -2.32 6.96
N ARG A 80 5.20 -3.07 6.02
CA ARG A 80 5.94 -3.80 4.97
C ARG A 80 6.88 -2.89 4.18
N ILE A 81 6.45 -1.65 3.93
CA ILE A 81 7.21 -0.63 3.21
C ILE A 81 7.89 0.35 4.18
N SER A 82 7.24 0.73 5.28
CA SER A 82 7.78 1.67 6.26
C SER A 82 9.17 1.28 6.79
N ILE A 83 9.36 0.00 7.15
CA ILE A 83 10.64 -0.45 7.73
C ILE A 83 11.80 -0.35 6.73
N PRO A 84 11.70 -0.88 5.49
CA PRO A 84 12.77 -0.70 4.50
C PRO A 84 12.97 0.76 4.08
N LEU A 85 11.92 1.59 4.01
CA LEU A 85 12.04 3.02 3.75
C LEU A 85 12.86 3.73 4.85
N ALA A 86 12.56 3.43 6.11
CA ALA A 86 13.25 4.03 7.24
C ALA A 86 14.77 3.74 7.25
N LYS A 87 15.14 2.53 6.82
CA LYS A 87 16.55 2.16 6.63
C LYS A 87 17.17 2.89 5.45
N ALA A 88 16.42 3.09 4.36
CA ALA A 88 16.92 3.74 3.15
C ALA A 88 17.20 5.24 3.33
N VAL A 89 16.38 5.94 4.13
CA VAL A 89 16.58 7.37 4.41
C VAL A 89 17.58 7.64 5.53
N ALA A 90 18.15 6.60 6.16
CA ALA A 90 19.07 6.65 7.30
C ALA A 90 18.51 7.43 8.51
N GLU A 91 19.35 7.67 9.53
CA GLU A 91 18.92 8.25 10.82
C GLU A 91 18.39 9.69 10.70
N HIS A 92 18.89 10.45 9.73
CA HIS A 92 18.50 11.85 9.51
C HIS A 92 17.24 12.00 8.70
N GLY A 93 16.77 10.93 8.05
CA GLY A 93 15.50 10.91 7.34
C GLY A 93 14.33 10.58 8.26
N LYS A 94 13.11 10.74 7.74
CA LYS A 94 11.89 10.52 8.52
C LYS A 94 10.83 9.80 7.71
N ILE A 95 10.20 8.79 8.30
CA ILE A 95 9.02 8.12 7.75
C ILE A 95 7.79 8.51 8.57
N ILE A 96 6.76 8.94 7.87
CA ILE A 96 5.43 9.19 8.43
C ILE A 96 4.54 8.05 7.97
N SER A 97 4.28 7.10 8.85
CA SER A 97 3.45 5.91 8.57
C SER A 97 2.01 6.20 8.99
N VAL A 98 1.13 6.29 8.00
CA VAL A 98 -0.28 6.66 8.19
C VAL A 98 -1.16 5.44 7.99
N ASP A 99 -2.06 5.15 8.94
CA ASP A 99 -3.09 4.12 8.78
C ASP A 99 -4.34 4.49 9.59
N ILE A 100 -5.50 4.02 9.15
CA ILE A 100 -6.77 4.17 9.87
C ILE A 100 -6.88 3.21 11.06
N GLN A 101 -6.17 2.08 11.01
CA GLN A 101 -6.20 1.03 12.03
C GLN A 101 -5.04 1.20 13.02
N GLN A 102 -5.34 1.52 14.27
CA GLN A 102 -4.34 1.67 15.32
C GLN A 102 -3.53 0.39 15.54
N GLU A 103 -4.16 -0.78 15.44
CA GLU A 103 -3.49 -2.07 15.61
C GLU A 103 -2.38 -2.29 14.56
N MET A 104 -2.55 -1.79 13.33
CA MET A 104 -1.52 -1.83 12.30
C MET A 104 -0.32 -0.95 12.68
N LEU A 105 -0.59 0.25 13.17
CA LEU A 105 0.44 1.18 13.63
C LEU A 105 1.23 0.63 14.83
N ASP A 106 0.55 -0.07 15.75
CA ASP A 106 1.21 -0.76 16.88
C ASP A 106 2.16 -1.87 16.38
N ILE A 107 1.80 -2.55 15.28
CA ILE A 107 2.68 -3.54 14.64
C ILE A 107 3.91 -2.83 14.03
N VAL A 108 3.72 -1.70 13.34
CA VAL A 108 4.82 -0.90 12.79
C VAL A 108 5.81 -0.52 13.90
N GLN A 109 5.34 0.00 15.02
CA GLN A 109 6.18 0.41 16.15
C GLN A 109 6.97 -0.79 16.73
N ARG A 110 6.31 -1.94 16.96
CA ARG A 110 7.00 -3.15 17.45
C ARG A 110 8.08 -3.63 16.48
N LYS A 111 7.82 -3.56 15.16
CA LYS A 111 8.81 -3.93 14.14
C LYS A 111 9.97 -2.94 14.05
N ALA A 112 9.69 -1.65 14.15
CA ALA A 112 10.70 -0.61 14.20
C ALA A 112 11.69 -0.85 15.34
N LEU A 113 11.18 -1.11 16.55
CA LEU A 113 12.00 -1.46 17.71
C LEU A 113 12.85 -2.72 17.46
N LYS A 114 12.25 -3.80 16.93
CA LYS A 114 13.00 -5.04 16.62
C LYS A 114 14.06 -4.84 15.54
N ALA A 115 13.86 -3.93 14.62
CA ALA A 115 14.78 -3.61 13.54
C ALA A 115 15.83 -2.54 13.94
N ASN A 116 15.77 -2.03 15.16
CA ASN A 116 16.57 -0.89 15.66
C ASN A 116 16.41 0.35 14.78
N VAL A 117 15.16 0.66 14.40
CA VAL A 117 14.79 1.80 13.58
C VAL A 117 14.02 2.80 14.45
N HIS A 118 14.47 4.06 14.48
CA HIS A 118 13.96 5.10 15.39
C HIS A 118 13.37 6.32 14.68
N ASN A 119 13.40 6.34 13.36
CA ASN A 119 12.99 7.47 12.50
C ASN A 119 11.60 7.31 11.87
N ILE A 120 10.72 6.47 12.48
CA ILE A 120 9.32 6.31 12.07
C ILE A 120 8.40 7.03 13.05
N THR A 121 7.51 7.87 12.51
CA THR A 121 6.38 8.46 13.23
C THR A 121 5.10 7.83 12.71
N VAL A 122 4.25 7.30 13.60
CA VAL A 122 2.95 6.74 13.23
C VAL A 122 1.85 7.78 13.41
N VAL A 123 0.87 7.79 12.50
CA VAL A 123 -0.25 8.76 12.48
C VAL A 123 -1.54 8.00 12.21
N ASN A 124 -2.45 8.01 13.18
CA ASN A 124 -3.75 7.34 13.06
C ASN A 124 -4.81 8.31 12.54
N ILE A 125 -5.04 8.29 11.23
CA ILE A 125 -6.07 9.09 10.56
C ILE A 125 -6.68 8.36 9.37
N ALA A 126 -7.92 8.71 9.03
CA ALA A 126 -8.54 8.33 7.78
C ALA A 126 -8.13 9.33 6.69
N MET A 127 -7.64 8.80 5.55
CA MET A 127 -7.33 9.62 4.39
C MET A 127 -8.59 10.07 3.65
N GLY A 128 -8.54 11.28 3.09
CA GLY A 128 -9.66 11.86 2.35
C GLY A 128 -10.64 12.66 3.22
N GLU A 129 -10.27 12.95 4.47
CA GLU A 129 -11.04 13.78 5.42
C GLU A 129 -10.40 15.15 5.68
N GLY A 130 -9.33 15.51 4.98
CA GLY A 130 -8.62 16.78 5.19
C GLY A 130 -7.74 16.80 6.44
N LYS A 131 -7.35 15.63 6.94
CA LYS A 131 -6.62 15.50 8.22
C LYS A 131 -5.12 15.27 8.08
N LEU A 132 -4.63 15.00 6.86
CA LEU A 132 -3.19 14.82 6.64
C LEU A 132 -2.48 16.17 6.82
N GLY A 133 -1.51 16.21 7.73
CA GLY A 133 -0.68 17.39 7.96
C GLY A 133 0.21 17.76 6.78
N ASP A 134 0.71 18.98 6.77
CA ASP A 134 1.69 19.45 5.78
C ASP A 134 3.10 19.04 6.21
N TYR A 135 3.52 17.87 5.77
CA TYR A 135 4.82 17.26 6.15
C TYR A 135 5.99 17.74 5.29
N LYS A 136 5.73 18.44 4.16
CA LYS A 136 6.78 18.82 3.19
C LYS A 136 7.60 17.62 2.77
N ALA A 137 6.93 16.50 2.50
CA ALA A 137 7.57 15.23 2.19
C ALA A 137 8.24 15.24 0.81
N ASP A 138 9.35 14.53 0.69
CA ASP A 138 10.08 14.36 -0.58
C ASP A 138 9.43 13.26 -1.42
N ARG A 139 8.90 12.23 -0.76
CA ARG A 139 8.26 11.06 -1.40
C ARG A 139 6.99 10.66 -0.66
N ALA A 140 6.09 10.01 -1.37
CA ALA A 140 4.91 9.37 -0.79
C ALA A 140 4.66 8.01 -1.45
N VAL A 141 4.07 7.07 -0.70
CA VAL A 141 3.70 5.73 -1.17
C VAL A 141 2.26 5.43 -0.81
N LEU A 142 1.54 4.86 -1.76
CA LEU A 142 0.23 4.21 -1.62
C LEU A 142 0.35 2.81 -2.22
N ALA A 143 0.34 1.76 -1.41
CA ALA A 143 0.48 0.39 -1.90
C ALA A 143 -0.75 -0.46 -1.57
N ALA A 144 -1.61 -0.70 -2.56
CA ALA A 144 -2.87 -1.43 -2.44
C ALA A 144 -3.85 -0.79 -1.43
N VAL A 145 -3.94 0.54 -1.44
CA VAL A 145 -4.74 1.32 -0.47
C VAL A 145 -5.73 2.26 -1.15
N LEU A 146 -5.37 2.82 -2.32
CA LEU A 146 -6.18 3.88 -2.96
C LEU A 146 -7.64 3.44 -3.18
N GLY A 147 -7.84 2.18 -3.49
CA GLY A 147 -9.17 1.62 -3.73
C GLY A 147 -10.06 1.52 -2.48
N GLU A 148 -9.46 1.47 -1.29
CA GLU A 148 -10.17 1.41 0.00
C GLU A 148 -10.64 2.80 0.48
N ILE A 149 -10.00 3.87 -0.01
CA ILE A 149 -10.31 5.24 0.40
C ILE A 149 -11.62 5.71 -0.25
N PRO A 150 -12.64 6.08 0.53
CA PRO A 150 -13.94 6.52 -0.02
C PRO A 150 -13.79 7.80 -0.85
N ASN A 151 -13.10 8.81 -0.35
CA ASN A 151 -12.87 10.07 -1.05
C ASN A 151 -11.45 10.16 -1.59
N ARG A 152 -11.18 9.41 -2.67
CA ARG A 152 -9.86 9.31 -3.32
C ARG A 152 -9.32 10.64 -3.81
N THR A 153 -10.19 11.48 -4.37
CA THR A 153 -9.80 12.79 -4.88
C THR A 153 -9.29 13.70 -3.75
N THR A 154 -9.96 13.74 -2.61
CA THR A 154 -9.50 14.50 -1.46
C THR A 154 -8.22 13.93 -0.90
N ALA A 155 -8.11 12.60 -0.73
CA ALA A 155 -6.88 11.97 -0.27
C ALA A 155 -5.67 12.27 -1.16
N LEU A 156 -5.83 12.19 -2.48
CA LEU A 156 -4.77 12.52 -3.43
C LEU A 156 -4.39 14.02 -3.39
N LYS A 157 -5.37 14.93 -3.14
CA LYS A 157 -5.09 16.35 -2.92
C LYS A 157 -4.33 16.60 -1.62
N GLU A 158 -4.69 15.89 -0.54
CA GLU A 158 -3.94 15.94 0.74
C GLU A 158 -2.49 15.55 0.52
N ILE A 159 -2.24 14.44 -0.18
CA ILE A 159 -0.89 13.97 -0.50
C ILE A 159 -0.16 14.99 -1.39
N TYR A 160 -0.82 15.51 -2.43
CA TYR A 160 -0.25 16.53 -3.29
C TYR A 160 0.23 17.73 -2.48
N ASN A 161 -0.60 18.27 -1.58
CA ASN A 161 -0.27 19.41 -0.75
C ASN A 161 0.86 19.12 0.26
N SER A 162 0.94 17.88 0.77
CA SER A 162 1.98 17.45 1.71
C SER A 162 3.32 17.13 1.05
N LEU A 163 3.36 16.92 -0.26
CA LEU A 163 4.61 16.75 -1.00
C LEU A 163 5.26 18.12 -1.27
N ARG A 164 6.58 18.17 -1.34
CA ARG A 164 7.34 19.33 -1.86
C ARG A 164 7.14 19.47 -3.38
N PRO A 165 7.32 20.67 -3.96
CA PRO A 165 7.45 20.79 -5.41
C PRO A 165 8.55 19.86 -5.93
N GLY A 166 8.24 19.06 -6.95
CA GLY A 166 9.14 18.02 -7.46
C GLY A 166 9.12 16.71 -6.68
N GLY A 167 8.35 16.59 -5.59
CA GLY A 167 8.17 15.36 -4.84
C GLY A 167 7.47 14.28 -5.65
N ILE A 168 7.74 13.00 -5.34
CA ILE A 168 7.23 11.85 -6.08
C ILE A 168 6.28 11.03 -5.21
N LEU A 169 5.11 10.71 -5.78
CA LEU A 169 4.13 9.76 -5.25
C LEU A 169 4.23 8.44 -6.04
N ALA A 170 4.47 7.32 -5.36
CA ALA A 170 4.32 5.99 -5.92
C ALA A 170 2.94 5.43 -5.56
N ILE A 171 2.17 5.00 -6.57
CA ILE A 171 0.92 4.26 -6.37
C ILE A 171 1.12 2.86 -6.93
N SER A 172 1.03 1.85 -6.08
CA SER A 172 1.19 0.44 -6.43
C SER A 172 -0.12 -0.31 -6.26
N GLU A 173 -0.49 -1.08 -7.29
CA GLU A 173 -1.74 -1.83 -7.32
C GLU A 173 -1.50 -3.28 -7.77
N THR A 174 -2.35 -4.19 -7.29
CA THR A 174 -2.33 -5.60 -7.69
C THR A 174 -3.75 -6.15 -7.85
N MET A 175 -4.01 -6.93 -8.89
CA MET A 175 -5.33 -7.56 -9.13
C MET A 175 -5.76 -8.53 -8.03
N PHE A 176 -4.81 -8.99 -7.22
CA PHE A 176 -5.11 -9.84 -6.06
C PHE A 176 -5.82 -9.05 -4.95
N ASP A 177 -5.64 -7.72 -4.93
CA ASP A 177 -6.36 -6.85 -4.02
C ASP A 177 -7.84 -6.72 -4.42
N PRO A 178 -8.80 -6.81 -3.47
CA PRO A 178 -10.22 -6.61 -3.76
C PRO A 178 -10.52 -5.24 -4.35
N HIS A 179 -9.78 -4.22 -3.94
CA HIS A 179 -9.99 -2.82 -4.28
C HIS A 179 -9.15 -2.33 -5.45
N TYR A 180 -8.48 -3.24 -6.17
CA TYR A 180 -7.62 -2.93 -7.31
C TYR A 180 -8.17 -1.82 -8.22
N GLN A 181 -7.34 -0.83 -8.52
CA GLN A 181 -7.63 0.25 -9.44
C GLN A 181 -6.88 0.05 -10.75
N LYS A 182 -7.55 0.30 -11.89
CA LYS A 182 -6.87 0.29 -13.19
C LYS A 182 -5.94 1.51 -13.30
N LYS A 183 -4.77 1.35 -13.92
CA LYS A 183 -3.81 2.46 -14.14
C LYS A 183 -4.48 3.70 -14.73
N GLN A 184 -5.31 3.53 -15.78
CA GLN A 184 -5.98 4.67 -16.43
C GLN A 184 -6.88 5.44 -15.46
N THR A 185 -7.63 4.75 -14.61
CA THR A 185 -8.47 5.39 -13.59
C THR A 185 -7.63 6.24 -12.62
N ILE A 186 -6.45 5.75 -12.22
CA ILE A 186 -5.54 6.51 -11.36
C ILE A 186 -5.01 7.73 -12.11
N LEU A 187 -4.54 7.56 -13.36
CA LEU A 187 -4.00 8.66 -14.16
C LEU A 187 -5.02 9.78 -14.39
N ASP A 188 -6.29 9.44 -14.63
CA ASP A 188 -7.36 10.41 -14.82
C ASP A 188 -7.59 11.24 -13.53
N LEU A 189 -7.57 10.58 -12.36
CA LEU A 189 -7.71 11.26 -11.06
C LEU A 189 -6.53 12.18 -10.76
N VAL A 190 -5.30 11.69 -10.90
CA VAL A 190 -4.09 12.43 -10.49
C VAL A 190 -3.76 13.58 -11.43
N LYS A 191 -4.06 13.45 -12.71
CA LYS A 191 -3.90 14.53 -13.71
C LYS A 191 -4.76 15.75 -13.38
N ALA A 192 -6.00 15.52 -12.94
CA ALA A 192 -6.91 16.60 -12.54
C ALA A 192 -6.44 17.36 -11.28
N ILE A 193 -5.53 16.76 -10.50
CA ILE A 193 -4.94 17.36 -9.29
C ILE A 193 -3.65 18.14 -9.61
N GLY A 194 -2.95 17.76 -10.67
CA GLY A 194 -1.71 18.40 -11.10
C GLY A 194 -0.47 17.49 -11.09
N PHE A 195 -0.63 16.20 -10.81
CA PHE A 195 0.48 15.24 -10.93
C PHE A 195 0.81 14.94 -12.40
N ALA A 196 2.09 14.71 -12.68
CA ALA A 196 2.58 14.20 -13.96
C ALA A 196 3.17 12.79 -13.79
N GLU A 197 2.84 11.86 -14.70
CA GLU A 197 3.48 10.53 -14.73
C GLU A 197 4.95 10.68 -15.11
N VAL A 198 5.87 10.14 -14.29
CA VAL A 198 7.31 10.17 -14.52
C VAL A 198 7.92 8.77 -14.60
N GLY A 199 7.19 7.73 -14.24
CA GLY A 199 7.68 6.36 -14.29
C GLY A 199 6.57 5.32 -14.15
N PHE A 200 6.84 4.13 -14.64
CA PHE A 200 5.92 3.00 -14.57
C PHE A 200 6.70 1.68 -14.60
N ILE A 201 6.32 0.76 -13.73
CA ILE A 201 6.81 -0.63 -13.74
C ILE A 201 5.64 -1.59 -13.60
N GLY A 202 5.69 -2.71 -14.28
CA GLY A 202 4.70 -3.78 -14.17
C GLY A 202 3.81 -3.97 -15.38
N ASN A 203 2.64 -4.53 -15.15
CA ASN A 203 1.66 -4.89 -16.19
C ASN A 203 0.22 -4.77 -15.65
N LYS A 204 -0.77 -5.31 -16.37
CA LYS A 204 -2.19 -5.25 -15.96
C LYS A 204 -2.51 -6.03 -14.68
N LEU A 205 -1.68 -6.98 -14.26
CA LEU A 205 -1.92 -7.80 -13.06
C LEU A 205 -1.37 -7.13 -11.80
N ALA A 206 -0.22 -6.47 -11.92
CA ALA A 206 0.40 -5.73 -10.83
C ALA A 206 1.30 -4.63 -11.43
N TYR A 207 1.23 -3.43 -10.85
CA TYR A 207 2.02 -2.31 -11.32
C TYR A 207 2.30 -1.30 -10.21
N THR A 208 3.32 -0.47 -10.46
CA THR A 208 3.57 0.77 -9.72
C THR A 208 3.73 1.90 -10.73
N VAL A 209 3.03 3.00 -10.51
CA VAL A 209 3.16 4.25 -11.25
C VAL A 209 3.78 5.32 -10.36
N TYR A 210 4.72 6.07 -10.90
CA TYR A 210 5.40 7.16 -10.22
C TYR A 210 4.92 8.49 -10.79
N LEU A 211 4.52 9.40 -9.89
CA LEU A 211 3.81 10.62 -10.19
C LEU A 211 4.52 11.79 -9.55
N LYS A 212 4.92 12.79 -10.32
CA LYS A 212 5.62 13.98 -9.83
C LYS A 212 4.62 15.12 -9.57
N ARG A 213 4.79 15.77 -8.41
CA ARG A 213 4.14 17.05 -8.09
C ARG A 213 4.74 18.19 -8.88
#